data_6fa617d45bee172b92e9b15ee2fb5ecc
#
_entry.id   6fa617d45bee172b92e9b15ee2fb5ecc
#
_cell.length_a   1.000
_cell.length_b   1.000
_cell.length_c   1.000
_cell.angle_alpha   90.00
_cell.angle_beta   90.00
_cell.angle_gamma   90.00
#
_symmetry.space_group_name_H-M   'P 1'
#
loop_
_entity.id
_entity.type
_entity.pdbx_description
1 polymer ?
#
loop_
_entity_poly.entity_id
_entity_poly.type
_entity_poly.pdbx_seq_one_letter_code
_entity_poly.pdbx_strand_id
1 'polypeptide(L)'
;MKFLLSFLILITGIAQAQMANQPPMPQWIGVSTEAEAGIETRFESQGRLLKAILLLACGTDTKVSLNGKVVTPVAPTKDQPAVSLDLTARIVAGTNVLRLKALKPRVAALLELNGDLAAVRWIPTDTTWTSPDGKVVSLGAADANTTANPFDLKKTFDAYNSWQLAKPGTQSQATDPKELTLLPGFKTELVRSSQPGEDSWVAMAFDPQGRLTLSKEKKGLLRFDLKSGSMTEIESSLLECRGLVYAHGVLYANANNSKGLYRLSDADGDGVFEQKEELMHSEGGVGHGRNHIKLGPDGRIWVAHGNNVLLPSPIAEDSPLRNYANDQVLPNPWDASMFDGTVELPAGHVVAYDPKTSRIELVAGGLRNPLDIAFNREGELFTFDADMERDVGTSWYMPTRVLHGVPGADFGWRRGTGRLPSWYVDTLPSVVDIGLSSPTGICFGYGAKFPKKYEDALFILDWSYGRIIAVHMQAKGASYTGTQETFVSGRPLNVTDACVGPDGALWFVTGGRGTQSGVYRVMW
;
A
#
# COMPACT_ATOMS: atom_id res chain seq x y z
N MET A 1 10.21 -53.12 2.28
CA MET A 1 9.36 -52.78 3.45
C MET A 1 9.99 -51.80 4.47
N LYS A 2 11.30 -51.88 4.75
CA LYS A 2 11.96 -50.93 5.67
C LYS A 2 12.10 -49.48 5.13
N PHE A 3 12.24 -49.29 3.83
CA PHE A 3 12.32 -47.94 3.22
C PHE A 3 10.98 -47.18 3.19
N LEU A 4 9.86 -47.88 3.06
CA LEU A 4 8.52 -47.26 3.09
C LEU A 4 8.14 -46.78 4.52
N LEU A 5 8.55 -47.50 5.56
CA LEU A 5 8.26 -47.13 6.95
C LEU A 5 9.04 -45.88 7.36
N SER A 6 10.30 -45.73 6.91
CA SER A 6 11.11 -44.54 7.21
C SER A 6 10.58 -43.29 6.52
N PHE A 7 10.02 -43.42 5.31
CA PHE A 7 9.42 -42.31 4.58
C PHE A 7 8.08 -41.87 5.20
N LEU A 8 7.29 -42.81 5.73
CA LEU A 8 6.03 -42.49 6.40
C LEU A 8 6.26 -41.78 7.76
N ILE A 9 7.30 -42.18 8.50
CA ILE A 9 7.67 -41.54 9.79
C ILE A 9 8.21 -40.12 9.53
N LEU A 10 8.94 -39.89 8.43
CA LEU A 10 9.42 -38.57 8.05
C LEU A 10 8.27 -37.64 7.66
N ILE A 11 7.29 -38.12 6.90
CA ILE A 11 6.11 -37.34 6.48
C ILE A 11 5.21 -37.02 7.68
N THR A 12 5.01 -37.95 8.62
CA THR A 12 4.23 -37.70 9.83
C THR A 12 4.97 -36.76 10.80
N GLY A 13 6.30 -36.85 10.89
CA GLY A 13 7.12 -35.94 11.68
C GLY A 13 7.10 -34.51 11.11
N ILE A 14 7.16 -34.33 9.80
CA ILE A 14 7.06 -33.04 9.13
C ILE A 14 5.64 -32.46 9.28
N ALA A 15 4.60 -33.27 9.13
CA ALA A 15 3.22 -32.83 9.32
C ALA A 15 2.93 -32.45 10.78
N GLN A 16 3.48 -33.17 11.78
CA GLN A 16 3.37 -32.80 13.20
C GLN A 16 4.20 -31.55 13.54
N ALA A 17 5.38 -31.36 12.95
CA ALA A 17 6.17 -30.15 13.13
C ALA A 17 5.48 -28.94 12.46
N GLN A 18 4.80 -29.11 11.33
CA GLN A 18 4.00 -28.04 10.71
C GLN A 18 2.73 -27.71 11.51
N MET A 19 2.09 -28.69 12.16
CA MET A 19 0.95 -28.44 13.06
C MET A 19 1.36 -27.75 14.36
N ALA A 20 2.56 -27.98 14.87
CA ALA A 20 3.05 -27.35 16.11
C ALA A 20 3.37 -25.85 15.96
N ASN A 21 3.41 -25.31 14.75
CA ASN A 21 3.77 -23.93 14.48
C ASN A 21 2.62 -23.08 13.88
N GLN A 22 1.39 -23.57 13.88
CA GLN A 22 0.27 -22.73 13.47
C GLN A 22 -0.13 -21.79 14.61
N PRO A 23 -0.34 -20.51 14.32
CA PRO A 23 -0.81 -19.56 15.31
C PRO A 23 -2.20 -19.97 15.82
N PRO A 24 -2.45 -19.89 17.15
CA PRO A 24 -3.76 -20.19 17.71
C PRO A 24 -4.79 -19.18 17.19
N MET A 25 -6.01 -19.67 16.94
CA MET A 25 -7.10 -18.80 16.53
C MET A 25 -7.57 -17.94 17.71
N PRO A 26 -7.53 -16.60 17.64
CA PRO A 26 -8.05 -15.74 18.69
C PRO A 26 -9.58 -15.81 18.77
N GLN A 27 -10.12 -15.46 19.94
CA GLN A 27 -11.55 -15.29 20.15
C GLN A 27 -11.91 -13.82 20.09
N TRP A 28 -13.11 -13.53 19.60
CA TRP A 28 -13.75 -12.26 19.88
C TRP A 28 -14.06 -12.18 21.36
N ILE A 29 -13.57 -11.15 22.02
CA ILE A 29 -13.84 -10.88 23.43
C ILE A 29 -14.41 -9.49 23.61
N GLY A 30 -15.16 -9.31 24.68
CA GLY A 30 -15.76 -8.03 25.03
C GLY A 30 -15.96 -7.89 26.53
N VAL A 31 -16.46 -6.73 26.94
CA VAL A 31 -16.92 -6.46 28.30
C VAL A 31 -18.39 -6.08 28.22
N SER A 32 -19.21 -6.62 29.12
CA SER A 32 -20.65 -6.32 29.17
C SER A 32 -20.86 -4.91 29.71
N THR A 33 -20.63 -3.91 28.88
CA THR A 33 -20.83 -2.49 29.19
C THR A 33 -21.20 -1.71 27.94
N GLU A 34 -22.01 -0.69 28.10
CA GLU A 34 -22.31 0.29 27.08
C GLU A 34 -21.29 1.45 27.04
N ALA A 35 -20.45 1.54 28.09
CA ALA A 35 -19.44 2.56 28.25
C ALA A 35 -18.10 2.17 27.59
N GLU A 36 -17.16 3.12 27.57
CA GLU A 36 -15.77 2.87 27.18
C GLU A 36 -15.09 1.98 28.22
N ALA A 37 -14.55 0.84 27.79
CA ALA A 37 -13.84 -0.10 28.67
C ALA A 37 -12.53 -0.57 28.06
N GLY A 38 -11.59 -0.96 28.93
CA GLY A 38 -10.29 -1.52 28.53
C GLY A 38 -10.22 -3.01 28.76
N ILE A 39 -9.69 -3.75 27.80
CA ILE A 39 -9.36 -5.18 27.93
C ILE A 39 -7.84 -5.28 27.88
N GLU A 40 -7.23 -6.02 28.80
CA GLU A 40 -5.78 -6.09 28.91
C GLU A 40 -5.27 -7.52 29.12
N THR A 41 -4.04 -7.74 28.64
CA THR A 41 -3.25 -8.93 28.97
C THR A 41 -1.88 -8.54 29.48
N ARG A 42 -1.31 -9.39 30.37
CA ARG A 42 0.05 -9.25 30.88
C ARG A 42 0.90 -10.38 30.34
N PHE A 43 2.10 -10.07 29.91
CA PHE A 43 3.03 -11.06 29.42
C PHE A 43 4.47 -10.71 29.77
N GLU A 44 5.27 -11.75 29.96
CA GLU A 44 6.70 -11.61 30.22
C GLU A 44 7.50 -11.62 28.91
N SER A 45 8.50 -10.75 28.83
CA SER A 45 9.51 -10.77 27.79
C SER A 45 10.87 -11.03 28.40
N GLN A 46 11.52 -12.10 27.95
CA GLN A 46 12.88 -12.49 28.36
C GLN A 46 13.81 -12.42 27.16
N GLY A 47 15.03 -11.90 27.38
CA GLY A 47 15.99 -11.77 26.32
C GLY A 47 15.68 -10.63 25.34
N ARG A 48 16.40 -10.62 24.21
CA ARG A 48 16.19 -9.67 23.12
C ARG A 48 15.04 -10.14 22.26
N LEU A 49 14.00 -9.32 22.11
CA LEU A 49 12.97 -9.55 21.12
C LEU A 49 13.47 -9.12 19.74
N LEU A 50 13.31 -9.99 18.77
CA LEU A 50 13.56 -9.71 17.36
C LEU A 50 12.32 -9.12 16.71
N LYS A 51 11.12 -9.54 17.18
CA LYS A 51 9.84 -9.14 16.60
C LYS A 51 8.72 -9.26 17.65
N ALA A 52 7.84 -8.26 17.66
CA ALA A 52 6.58 -8.31 18.39
C ALA A 52 5.47 -7.68 17.57
N ILE A 53 4.61 -8.48 16.97
CA ILE A 53 3.53 -8.03 16.09
C ILE A 53 2.19 -8.31 16.72
N LEU A 54 1.36 -7.27 16.83
CA LEU A 54 -0.03 -7.39 17.21
C LEU A 54 -0.91 -7.37 15.96
N LEU A 55 -1.59 -8.46 15.68
CA LEU A 55 -2.71 -8.49 14.74
C LEU A 55 -3.97 -8.17 15.52
N LEU A 56 -4.72 -7.15 15.09
CA LEU A 56 -5.92 -6.68 15.78
C LEU A 56 -7.10 -6.52 14.83
N ALA A 57 -8.19 -7.18 15.15
CA ALA A 57 -9.51 -6.92 14.58
C ALA A 57 -10.41 -6.31 15.67
N CYS A 58 -11.16 -5.27 15.32
CA CYS A 58 -12.03 -4.58 16.28
C CYS A 58 -13.37 -4.17 15.64
N GLY A 59 -14.42 -4.17 16.45
CA GLY A 59 -15.77 -3.79 16.03
C GLY A 59 -16.06 -2.30 16.18
N THR A 60 -15.26 -1.58 16.96
CA THR A 60 -15.36 -0.13 17.20
C THR A 60 -13.96 0.46 17.27
N ASP A 61 -13.85 1.79 17.18
CA ASP A 61 -12.59 2.51 17.35
C ASP A 61 -11.88 2.07 18.64
N THR A 62 -10.70 1.49 18.48
CA THR A 62 -9.96 0.86 19.59
C THR A 62 -8.61 1.55 19.79
N LYS A 63 -8.38 2.09 20.99
CA LYS A 63 -7.09 2.66 21.39
C LYS A 63 -6.18 1.53 21.89
N VAL A 64 -5.05 1.36 21.21
CA VAL A 64 -4.01 0.40 21.61
C VAL A 64 -2.98 1.11 22.47
N SER A 65 -2.68 0.55 23.65
CA SER A 65 -1.60 1.03 24.50
C SER A 65 -0.75 -0.13 25.03
N LEU A 66 0.54 0.12 25.17
CA LEU A 66 1.51 -0.81 25.74
C LEU A 66 2.25 -0.13 26.89
N ASN A 67 2.28 -0.76 28.05
CA ASN A 67 2.92 -0.24 29.27
C ASN A 67 2.46 1.19 29.61
N GLY A 68 1.16 1.47 29.45
CA GLY A 68 0.53 2.75 29.70
C GLY A 68 0.77 3.82 28.63
N LYS A 69 1.59 3.55 27.63
CA LYS A 69 1.84 4.50 26.50
C LYS A 69 0.95 4.16 25.32
N VAL A 70 0.28 5.14 24.76
CA VAL A 70 -0.54 4.97 23.55
C VAL A 70 0.36 4.59 22.37
N VAL A 71 -0.04 3.54 21.66
CA VAL A 71 0.59 3.08 20.42
C VAL A 71 -0.08 3.78 19.23
N THR A 72 -1.37 3.48 19.03
CA THR A 72 -2.20 4.08 17.98
C THR A 72 -3.68 3.77 18.24
N PRO A 73 -4.62 4.58 17.78
CA PRO A 73 -6.01 4.15 17.58
C PRO A 73 -6.12 3.26 16.34
N VAL A 74 -7.03 2.30 16.36
CA VAL A 74 -7.37 1.41 15.25
C VAL A 74 -8.86 1.54 14.97
N ALA A 75 -9.20 1.89 13.74
CA ALA A 75 -10.58 1.96 13.27
C ALA A 75 -11.22 0.55 13.17
N PRO A 76 -12.57 0.45 13.16
CA PRO A 76 -13.26 -0.82 13.00
C PRO A 76 -12.79 -1.58 11.75
N THR A 77 -12.49 -2.87 11.93
CA THR A 77 -11.94 -3.72 10.85
C THR A 77 -13.01 -4.55 10.15
N LYS A 78 -14.27 -4.13 10.19
CA LYS A 78 -15.41 -4.85 9.63
C LYS A 78 -15.07 -5.51 8.28
N ASP A 79 -15.17 -6.85 8.22
CA ASP A 79 -14.91 -7.67 7.03
C ASP A 79 -13.52 -7.48 6.36
N GLN A 80 -12.57 -6.87 7.06
CA GLN A 80 -11.20 -6.64 6.61
C GLN A 80 -10.22 -7.54 7.37
N PRO A 81 -9.04 -7.81 6.82
CA PRO A 81 -7.95 -8.44 7.57
C PRO A 81 -7.63 -7.68 8.86
N ALA A 82 -7.13 -8.38 9.86
CA ALA A 82 -6.66 -7.78 11.10
C ALA A 82 -5.56 -6.76 10.80
N VAL A 83 -5.59 -5.62 11.49
CA VAL A 83 -4.54 -4.59 11.40
C VAL A 83 -3.29 -5.12 12.08
N SER A 84 -2.14 -4.97 11.42
CA SER A 84 -0.84 -5.35 11.95
C SER A 84 -0.14 -4.15 12.59
N LEU A 85 0.25 -4.27 13.85
CA LEU A 85 0.98 -3.23 14.59
C LEU A 85 2.32 -3.78 15.08
N ASP A 86 3.42 -3.15 14.72
CA ASP A 86 4.74 -3.48 15.25
C ASP A 86 4.92 -2.84 16.64
N LEU A 87 5.09 -3.70 17.63
CA LEU A 87 5.33 -3.32 19.03
C LEU A 87 6.78 -3.57 19.47
N THR A 88 7.64 -4.05 18.60
CA THR A 88 9.00 -4.55 18.92
C THR A 88 9.80 -3.56 19.75
N ALA A 89 9.89 -2.31 19.30
CA ALA A 89 10.64 -1.25 19.99
C ALA A 89 9.99 -0.75 21.29
N ARG A 90 8.78 -1.21 21.62
CA ARG A 90 7.99 -0.74 22.76
C ARG A 90 7.91 -1.76 23.91
N ILE A 91 8.28 -3.01 23.63
CA ILE A 91 8.33 -4.08 24.65
C ILE A 91 9.61 -3.91 25.48
N VAL A 92 9.46 -4.02 26.78
CA VAL A 92 10.57 -3.98 27.73
C VAL A 92 10.84 -5.37 28.29
N ALA A 93 12.06 -5.60 28.78
CA ALA A 93 12.37 -6.83 29.53
C ALA A 93 11.51 -6.91 30.80
N GLY A 94 11.03 -8.09 31.12
CA GLY A 94 10.11 -8.33 32.22
C GLY A 94 8.63 -8.22 31.81
N THR A 95 7.79 -7.79 32.74
CA THR A 95 6.33 -7.73 32.55
C THR A 95 5.92 -6.59 31.63
N ASN A 96 5.14 -6.91 30.62
CA ASN A 96 4.49 -5.95 29.73
C ASN A 96 2.98 -6.03 29.85
N VAL A 97 2.28 -4.91 29.68
CA VAL A 97 0.83 -4.81 29.73
C VAL A 97 0.32 -4.23 28.41
N LEU A 98 -0.35 -5.06 27.62
CA LEU A 98 -1.06 -4.63 26.41
C LEU A 98 -2.52 -4.35 26.78
N ARG A 99 -3.02 -3.17 26.45
CA ARG A 99 -4.39 -2.75 26.71
C ARG A 99 -5.07 -2.24 25.44
N LEU A 100 -6.28 -2.76 25.20
CA LEU A 100 -7.17 -2.39 24.11
C LEU A 100 -8.39 -1.70 24.73
N LYS A 101 -8.61 -0.41 24.42
CA LYS A 101 -9.68 0.40 25.01
C LYS A 101 -10.64 0.90 23.95
N ALA A 102 -11.92 0.65 24.11
CA ALA A 102 -12.95 0.99 23.13
C ALA A 102 -14.31 1.26 23.80
N LEU A 103 -15.20 1.96 23.08
CA LEU A 103 -16.62 2.01 23.42
C LEU A 103 -17.27 0.67 23.06
N LYS A 104 -17.94 0.00 24.01
CA LYS A 104 -18.51 -1.35 23.81
C LYS A 104 -17.47 -2.30 23.20
N PRO A 105 -16.37 -2.59 23.89
CA PRO A 105 -15.24 -3.28 23.29
C PRO A 105 -15.64 -4.65 22.74
N ARG A 106 -15.34 -4.84 21.45
CA ARG A 106 -15.42 -6.10 20.73
C ARG A 106 -14.14 -6.23 19.94
N VAL A 107 -13.20 -7.02 20.46
CA VAL A 107 -11.85 -7.14 19.90
C VAL A 107 -11.47 -8.61 19.76
N ALA A 108 -10.69 -8.89 18.71
CA ALA A 108 -9.96 -10.14 18.56
C ALA A 108 -8.52 -9.78 18.22
N ALA A 109 -7.56 -10.34 18.93
CA ALA A 109 -6.16 -10.00 18.72
C ALA A 109 -5.26 -11.22 18.87
N LEU A 110 -4.14 -11.20 18.16
CA LEU A 110 -3.09 -12.19 18.21
C LEU A 110 -1.75 -11.47 18.31
N LEU A 111 -1.09 -11.56 19.46
CA LEU A 111 0.25 -11.01 19.64
C LEU A 111 1.30 -12.10 19.39
N GLU A 112 2.14 -11.89 18.39
CA GLU A 112 3.33 -12.70 18.10
C GLU A 112 4.53 -12.10 18.81
N LEU A 113 5.25 -12.93 19.57
CA LEU A 113 6.53 -12.58 20.20
C LEU A 113 7.60 -13.54 19.70
N ASN A 114 8.62 -13.00 19.04
CA ASN A 114 9.76 -13.76 18.53
C ASN A 114 11.05 -13.24 19.16
N GLY A 115 11.77 -14.10 19.85
CA GLY A 115 13.04 -13.80 20.51
C GLY A 115 14.21 -14.49 19.83
N ASP A 116 15.43 -14.06 20.12
CA ASP A 116 16.66 -14.60 19.55
C ASP A 116 17.00 -16.05 19.98
N LEU A 117 16.45 -16.50 21.11
CA LEU A 117 16.75 -17.79 21.72
C LEU A 117 15.51 -18.66 22.02
N ALA A 118 14.32 -18.20 21.64
CA ALA A 118 13.07 -18.87 22.00
C ALA A 118 12.20 -19.16 20.78
N ALA A 119 11.40 -20.21 20.85
CA ALA A 119 10.34 -20.46 19.88
C ALA A 119 9.35 -19.28 19.85
N VAL A 120 8.73 -19.03 18.69
CA VAL A 120 7.68 -18.03 18.55
C VAL A 120 6.57 -18.29 19.56
N ARG A 121 6.21 -17.29 20.35
CA ARG A 121 5.13 -17.33 21.32
C ARG A 121 3.96 -16.51 20.84
N TRP A 122 2.78 -17.11 20.87
CA TRP A 122 1.54 -16.47 20.48
C TRP A 122 0.66 -16.21 21.71
N ILE A 123 0.07 -15.03 21.78
CA ILE A 123 -0.88 -14.63 22.82
C ILE A 123 -2.18 -14.23 22.13
N PRO A 124 -3.13 -15.17 21.94
CA PRO A 124 -4.43 -14.87 21.38
C PRO A 124 -5.33 -14.20 22.42
N THR A 125 -6.30 -13.42 21.97
CA THR A 125 -7.42 -13.04 22.84
C THR A 125 -8.27 -14.24 23.18
N ASP A 126 -8.52 -14.39 24.46
CA ASP A 126 -9.42 -15.37 25.06
C ASP A 126 -9.94 -14.86 26.40
N THR A 127 -10.63 -15.72 27.17
CA THR A 127 -11.19 -15.35 28.47
C THR A 127 -10.16 -15.23 29.60
N THR A 128 -8.88 -15.46 29.33
CA THR A 128 -7.79 -15.19 30.31
C THR A 128 -7.39 -13.71 30.32
N TRP A 129 -7.77 -12.95 29.30
CA TRP A 129 -7.62 -11.51 29.35
C TRP A 129 -8.54 -10.91 30.41
N THR A 130 -8.12 -9.80 30.99
CA THR A 130 -8.79 -9.14 32.09
C THR A 130 -9.30 -7.77 31.73
N SER A 131 -10.23 -7.24 32.49
CA SER A 131 -10.67 -5.86 32.39
C SER A 131 -10.89 -5.26 33.78
N PRO A 132 -10.38 -4.07 34.08
CA PRO A 132 -10.72 -3.36 35.31
C PRO A 132 -12.18 -2.84 35.31
N ASP A 133 -12.81 -2.80 34.12
CA ASP A 133 -14.11 -2.19 33.90
C ASP A 133 -15.27 -3.22 33.87
N GLY A 134 -14.96 -4.52 34.12
CA GLY A 134 -15.95 -5.58 34.18
C GLY A 134 -15.40 -6.98 33.80
N LYS A 135 -16.30 -7.95 33.71
CA LYS A 135 -15.91 -9.30 33.32
C LYS A 135 -15.69 -9.40 31.80
N VAL A 136 -14.55 -9.96 31.41
CA VAL A 136 -14.29 -10.30 29.99
C VAL A 136 -15.12 -11.55 29.65
N VAL A 137 -15.82 -11.47 28.53
CA VAL A 137 -16.63 -12.56 27.99
C VAL A 137 -16.20 -12.91 26.58
N SER A 138 -16.25 -14.22 26.27
CA SER A 138 -16.05 -14.67 24.88
C SER A 138 -17.30 -14.40 24.07
N LEU A 139 -17.09 -13.86 22.88
CA LEU A 139 -18.12 -13.59 21.86
C LEU A 139 -18.03 -14.57 20.68
N GLY A 140 -17.29 -15.66 20.87
CA GLY A 140 -17.06 -16.73 19.90
C GLY A 140 -15.67 -16.66 19.24
N ALA A 141 -15.30 -17.74 18.55
CA ALA A 141 -14.07 -17.79 17.80
C ALA A 141 -14.07 -16.73 16.68
N ALA A 142 -12.90 -16.25 16.30
CA ALA A 142 -12.78 -15.18 15.28
C ALA A 142 -13.33 -15.61 13.92
N ASP A 143 -13.46 -16.91 13.67
CA ASP A 143 -13.98 -17.50 12.44
C ASP A 143 -15.48 -17.88 12.49
N ALA A 144 -16.09 -17.90 13.68
CA ALA A 144 -17.40 -18.57 13.88
C ALA A 144 -18.62 -17.82 13.33
N ASN A 145 -18.56 -16.49 13.08
CA ASN A 145 -19.76 -15.70 12.74
C ASN A 145 -19.49 -14.53 11.76
N THR A 146 -18.39 -14.56 11.01
CA THR A 146 -18.08 -13.52 10.03
C THR A 146 -17.89 -14.14 8.66
N THR A 147 -18.40 -13.49 7.65
CA THR A 147 -18.15 -13.84 6.24
C THR A 147 -16.66 -13.83 5.88
N ALA A 148 -15.81 -13.23 6.71
CA ALA A 148 -14.37 -13.25 6.60
C ALA A 148 -13.73 -13.40 7.99
N ASN A 149 -12.94 -14.46 8.20
CA ASN A 149 -12.05 -14.57 9.36
C ASN A 149 -10.85 -13.64 9.17
N PRO A 150 -10.69 -12.59 9.98
CA PRO A 150 -9.60 -11.62 9.80
C PRO A 150 -8.20 -12.22 10.04
N PHE A 151 -8.10 -13.42 10.65
CA PHE A 151 -6.85 -14.13 10.93
C PHE A 151 -6.62 -15.34 10.02
N ASP A 152 -7.55 -15.62 9.10
CA ASP A 152 -7.44 -16.73 8.15
C ASP A 152 -6.57 -16.33 6.97
N LEU A 153 -5.34 -16.79 6.96
CA LEU A 153 -4.39 -16.54 5.86
C LEU A 153 -4.93 -17.04 4.52
N LYS A 154 -5.71 -18.13 4.48
CA LYS A 154 -6.31 -18.63 3.25
C LYS A 154 -7.36 -17.66 2.73
N LYS A 155 -8.25 -17.15 3.58
CA LYS A 155 -9.22 -16.11 3.21
C LYS A 155 -8.56 -14.76 2.94
N THR A 156 -7.43 -14.47 3.59
CA THR A 156 -6.59 -13.32 3.25
C THR A 156 -6.03 -13.48 1.84
N PHE A 157 -5.60 -14.69 1.45
CA PHE A 157 -5.23 -15.01 0.05
C PHE A 157 -6.41 -14.92 -0.91
N ASP A 158 -7.59 -15.37 -0.51
CA ASP A 158 -8.81 -15.22 -1.33
C ASP A 158 -9.18 -13.74 -1.49
N ALA A 159 -9.04 -12.93 -0.44
CA ALA A 159 -9.19 -11.49 -0.53
C ALA A 159 -8.15 -10.85 -1.43
N TYR A 160 -6.87 -11.24 -1.30
CA TYR A 160 -5.79 -10.82 -2.18
C TYR A 160 -6.06 -11.17 -3.65
N ASN A 161 -6.65 -12.34 -3.91
CA ASN A 161 -6.96 -12.81 -5.26
C ASN A 161 -8.34 -12.37 -5.77
N SER A 162 -9.09 -11.56 -5.03
CA SER A 162 -10.43 -11.12 -5.42
C SER A 162 -10.46 -10.36 -6.76
N TRP A 163 -9.32 -9.77 -7.19
CA TRP A 163 -9.17 -9.16 -8.50
C TRP A 163 -9.46 -10.10 -9.67
N GLN A 164 -9.33 -11.42 -9.47
CA GLN A 164 -9.64 -12.40 -10.50
C GLN A 164 -11.14 -12.39 -10.87
N LEU A 165 -12.01 -11.93 -9.98
CA LEU A 165 -13.44 -11.78 -10.25
C LEU A 165 -13.73 -10.68 -11.29
N ALA A 166 -12.79 -9.75 -11.47
CA ALA A 166 -12.90 -8.66 -12.45
C ALA A 166 -12.31 -8.99 -13.82
N LYS A 167 -11.82 -10.23 -14.03
CA LYS A 167 -11.29 -10.63 -15.35
C LYS A 167 -12.38 -10.60 -16.43
N PRO A 168 -12.03 -10.28 -17.68
CA PRO A 168 -12.93 -10.37 -18.81
C PRO A 168 -13.61 -11.76 -18.87
N GLY A 169 -14.92 -11.79 -19.05
CA GLY A 169 -15.73 -13.02 -19.04
C GLY A 169 -16.32 -13.40 -17.69
N THR A 170 -15.82 -12.83 -16.57
CA THR A 170 -16.47 -12.94 -15.25
C THR A 170 -17.36 -11.76 -14.94
N GLN A 171 -17.01 -10.56 -15.43
CA GLN A 171 -17.83 -9.38 -15.36
C GLN A 171 -17.90 -8.68 -16.70
N SER A 172 -19.10 -8.21 -17.09
CA SER A 172 -19.33 -7.40 -18.28
C SER A 172 -19.26 -5.90 -18.02
N GLN A 173 -19.28 -5.51 -16.75
CA GLN A 173 -19.22 -4.11 -16.28
C GLN A 173 -18.36 -4.02 -15.01
N ALA A 174 -17.87 -2.83 -14.73
CA ALA A 174 -17.21 -2.51 -13.47
C ALA A 174 -18.20 -2.64 -12.30
N THR A 175 -17.67 -2.84 -11.10
CA THR A 175 -18.46 -3.10 -9.88
C THR A 175 -19.51 -2.02 -9.64
N ASP A 176 -20.77 -2.43 -9.41
CA ASP A 176 -21.86 -1.49 -9.14
C ASP A 176 -21.55 -0.67 -7.87
N PRO A 177 -21.72 0.66 -7.89
CA PRO A 177 -21.56 1.51 -6.71
C PRO A 177 -22.33 1.05 -5.47
N LYS A 178 -23.46 0.35 -5.66
CA LYS A 178 -24.26 -0.21 -4.56
C LYS A 178 -23.57 -1.35 -3.80
N GLU A 179 -22.61 -2.00 -4.43
CA GLU A 179 -21.79 -3.05 -3.83
C GLU A 179 -20.57 -2.50 -3.09
N LEU A 180 -20.35 -1.19 -3.17
CA LEU A 180 -19.26 -0.52 -2.49
C LEU A 180 -19.68 -0.07 -1.09
N THR A 181 -18.78 -0.25 -0.14
CA THR A 181 -18.93 0.29 1.22
C THR A 181 -18.13 1.58 1.33
N LEU A 182 -18.79 2.65 1.77
CA LEU A 182 -18.19 3.96 1.99
C LEU A 182 -18.40 4.40 3.44
N LEU A 183 -17.60 5.35 3.89
CA LEU A 183 -17.85 6.04 5.14
C LEU A 183 -19.17 6.83 5.09
N PRO A 184 -19.86 6.98 6.24
CA PRO A 184 -21.14 7.69 6.31
C PRO A 184 -21.05 9.11 5.73
N GLY A 185 -22.04 9.51 4.94
CA GLY A 185 -22.13 10.81 4.29
C GLY A 185 -21.54 10.85 2.87
N PHE A 186 -20.67 9.90 2.53
CA PHE A 186 -20.10 9.81 1.18
C PHE A 186 -20.99 8.98 0.26
N LYS A 187 -20.97 9.36 -1.02
CA LYS A 187 -21.65 8.67 -2.12
C LYS A 187 -20.66 8.41 -3.24
N THR A 188 -20.84 7.32 -3.95
CA THR A 188 -20.05 7.02 -5.15
C THR A 188 -20.94 6.81 -6.36
N GLU A 189 -20.41 7.13 -7.51
CA GLU A 189 -21.02 6.96 -8.81
C GLU A 189 -20.04 6.28 -9.75
N LEU A 190 -20.51 5.28 -10.51
CA LEU A 190 -19.80 4.72 -11.65
C LEU A 190 -20.11 5.61 -12.87
N VAL A 191 -19.11 6.36 -13.29
CA VAL A 191 -19.25 7.29 -14.43
C VAL A 191 -19.17 6.54 -15.76
N ARG A 192 -18.27 5.53 -15.84
CA ARG A 192 -18.11 4.73 -17.05
C ARG A 192 -17.44 3.39 -16.73
N SER A 193 -17.91 2.32 -17.38
CA SER A 193 -17.20 1.04 -17.52
C SER A 193 -16.45 1.00 -18.85
N SER A 194 -15.29 0.34 -18.89
CA SER A 194 -14.56 0.10 -20.14
C SER A 194 -15.38 -0.79 -21.07
N GLN A 195 -15.30 -0.48 -22.34
CA GLN A 195 -15.97 -1.19 -23.42
C GLN A 195 -14.95 -2.12 -24.16
N PRO A 196 -15.42 -3.10 -24.93
CA PRO A 196 -14.53 -3.91 -25.76
C PRO A 196 -13.61 -3.04 -26.63
N GLY A 197 -12.29 -3.30 -26.58
CA GLY A 197 -11.27 -2.53 -27.30
C GLY A 197 -10.65 -1.38 -26.50
N GLU A 198 -11.21 -0.99 -25.36
CA GLU A 198 -10.66 0.07 -24.51
C GLU A 198 -9.60 -0.44 -23.51
N ASP A 199 -9.34 -1.76 -23.47
CA ASP A 199 -8.39 -2.42 -22.59
C ASP A 199 -8.68 -2.22 -21.08
N SER A 200 -7.74 -2.56 -20.24
CA SER A 200 -7.75 -2.27 -18.79
C SER A 200 -7.02 -0.95 -18.53
N TRP A 201 -7.49 -0.15 -17.57
CA TRP A 201 -6.95 1.19 -17.32
C TRP A 201 -6.04 1.20 -16.08
N VAL A 202 -4.90 1.87 -16.19
CA VAL A 202 -3.86 1.83 -15.13
C VAL A 202 -3.46 3.20 -14.57
N ALA A 203 -3.74 4.29 -15.30
CA ALA A 203 -3.46 5.65 -14.84
C ALA A 203 -4.50 6.61 -15.40
N MET A 204 -4.66 7.77 -14.74
CA MET A 204 -5.59 8.82 -15.13
C MET A 204 -5.04 10.21 -14.87
N ALA A 205 -5.43 11.18 -15.71
CA ALA A 205 -5.16 12.59 -15.49
C ALA A 205 -6.23 13.46 -16.12
N PHE A 206 -6.63 14.54 -15.44
CA PHE A 206 -7.48 15.56 -16.04
C PHE A 206 -6.65 16.53 -16.87
N ASP A 207 -7.11 16.81 -18.08
CA ASP A 207 -6.52 17.89 -18.87
C ASP A 207 -7.03 19.28 -18.42
N PRO A 208 -6.41 20.37 -18.89
CA PRO A 208 -6.83 21.73 -18.51
C PRO A 208 -8.28 22.08 -18.88
N GLN A 209 -8.91 21.33 -19.80
CA GLN A 209 -10.31 21.50 -20.22
C GLN A 209 -11.28 20.66 -19.39
N GLY A 210 -10.77 19.87 -18.42
CA GLY A 210 -11.55 19.01 -17.56
C GLY A 210 -11.99 17.69 -18.20
N ARG A 211 -11.33 17.28 -19.31
CA ARG A 211 -11.52 15.95 -19.91
C ARG A 211 -10.57 14.97 -19.24
N LEU A 212 -10.96 13.70 -19.15
CA LEU A 212 -10.19 12.67 -18.47
C LEU A 212 -9.34 11.88 -19.48
N THR A 213 -8.02 11.90 -19.29
CA THR A 213 -7.10 11.01 -20.00
C THR A 213 -6.92 9.73 -19.21
N LEU A 214 -7.03 8.58 -19.85
CA LEU A 214 -6.87 7.24 -19.30
C LEU A 214 -5.76 6.50 -20.04
N SER A 215 -4.87 5.84 -19.30
CA SER A 215 -3.88 4.96 -19.89
C SER A 215 -4.38 3.54 -19.98
N LYS A 216 -4.25 2.94 -21.16
CA LYS A 216 -4.46 1.51 -21.38
C LYS A 216 -3.27 0.71 -20.82
N GLU A 217 -3.56 -0.42 -20.20
CA GLU A 217 -2.52 -1.29 -19.60
C GLU A 217 -1.52 -1.79 -20.65
N LYS A 218 -1.98 -2.09 -21.86
CA LYS A 218 -1.09 -2.60 -22.90
C LYS A 218 -0.48 -1.48 -23.71
N LYS A 219 -1.30 -0.65 -24.31
CA LYS A 219 -0.82 0.31 -25.30
C LYS A 219 -1.79 1.46 -25.53
N GLY A 220 -1.28 2.68 -25.48
CA GLY A 220 -1.97 3.89 -25.89
C GLY A 220 -2.74 4.59 -24.78
N LEU A 221 -3.22 5.78 -25.11
CA LEU A 221 -3.98 6.67 -24.24
C LEU A 221 -5.35 6.97 -24.85
N LEU A 222 -6.36 7.02 -23.98
CA LEU A 222 -7.73 7.40 -24.31
C LEU A 222 -8.08 8.73 -23.66
N ARG A 223 -8.92 9.51 -24.29
CA ARG A 223 -9.54 10.72 -23.73
C ARG A 223 -11.03 10.51 -23.60
N PHE A 224 -11.52 10.65 -22.40
CA PHE A 224 -12.94 10.61 -22.08
C PHE A 224 -13.47 12.04 -21.88
N ASP A 225 -14.35 12.47 -22.76
CA ASP A 225 -15.05 13.75 -22.63
C ASP A 225 -16.29 13.57 -21.75
N LEU A 226 -16.26 14.16 -20.57
CA LEU A 226 -17.32 14.01 -19.57
C LEU A 226 -18.66 14.65 -19.99
N LYS A 227 -18.64 15.61 -20.92
CA LYS A 227 -19.84 16.31 -21.37
C LYS A 227 -20.57 15.53 -22.46
N SER A 228 -19.85 15.04 -23.44
CA SER A 228 -20.40 14.27 -24.55
C SER A 228 -20.53 12.78 -24.26
N GLY A 229 -19.76 12.25 -23.26
CA GLY A 229 -19.63 10.82 -23.00
C GLY A 229 -18.76 10.08 -24.04
N SER A 230 -18.12 10.81 -24.97
CA SER A 230 -17.30 10.20 -26.01
C SER A 230 -15.94 9.74 -25.49
N MET A 231 -15.42 8.65 -26.07
CA MET A 231 -14.07 8.13 -25.84
C MET A 231 -13.30 8.20 -27.15
N THR A 232 -12.10 8.80 -27.12
CA THR A 232 -11.24 8.98 -28.29
C THR A 232 -9.84 8.47 -27.97
N GLU A 233 -9.21 7.73 -28.86
CA GLU A 233 -7.79 7.40 -28.75
C GLU A 233 -6.95 8.62 -29.15
N ILE A 234 -6.06 9.04 -28.25
CA ILE A 234 -5.26 10.28 -28.41
C ILE A 234 -3.76 10.00 -28.55
N GLU A 235 -3.34 8.79 -28.28
CA GLU A 235 -1.99 8.27 -28.49
C GLU A 235 -2.09 6.73 -28.62
N SER A 236 -1.37 6.14 -29.58
CA SER A 236 -1.55 4.72 -29.91
C SER A 236 -0.24 3.91 -29.91
N SER A 237 0.88 4.48 -29.47
CA SER A 237 2.19 3.84 -29.60
C SER A 237 2.89 3.54 -28.29
N LEU A 238 2.68 4.33 -27.22
CA LEU A 238 3.33 4.12 -25.94
C LEU A 238 2.79 2.90 -25.22
N LEU A 239 3.68 2.13 -24.62
CA LEU A 239 3.36 0.86 -23.98
C LEU A 239 3.27 1.04 -22.46
N GLU A 240 2.08 0.79 -21.89
CA GLU A 240 1.82 0.77 -20.45
C GLU A 240 2.28 2.05 -19.75
N CYS A 241 1.63 3.19 -20.02
CA CYS A 241 1.88 4.43 -19.31
C CYS A 241 1.30 4.35 -17.89
N ARG A 242 2.14 4.15 -16.88
CA ARG A 242 1.72 4.08 -15.48
C ARG A 242 1.62 5.43 -14.80
N GLY A 243 2.17 6.48 -15.40
CA GLY A 243 2.14 7.82 -14.87
C GLY A 243 1.78 8.86 -15.93
N LEU A 244 0.83 9.74 -15.60
CA LEU A 244 0.35 10.81 -16.45
C LEU A 244 0.27 12.12 -15.67
N VAL A 245 0.77 13.21 -16.24
CA VAL A 245 0.57 14.55 -15.67
C VAL A 245 0.54 15.63 -16.75
N TYR A 246 -0.49 16.46 -16.73
CA TYR A 246 -0.54 17.69 -17.53
C TYR A 246 0.23 18.80 -16.80
N ALA A 247 1.28 19.28 -17.43
CA ALA A 247 2.10 20.38 -16.93
C ALA A 247 2.76 21.13 -18.07
N HIS A 248 3.12 22.39 -17.87
CA HIS A 248 3.83 23.22 -18.84
C HIS A 248 3.18 23.26 -20.25
N GLY A 249 1.86 23.09 -20.33
CA GLY A 249 1.10 23.10 -21.58
C GLY A 249 1.15 21.81 -22.40
N VAL A 250 1.72 20.73 -21.86
CA VAL A 250 1.87 19.42 -22.50
C VAL A 250 1.43 18.28 -21.58
N LEU A 251 1.32 17.06 -22.12
CA LEU A 251 1.17 15.85 -21.32
C LEU A 251 2.52 15.16 -21.15
N TYR A 252 2.91 14.90 -19.92
CA TYR A 252 4.01 13.98 -19.61
C TYR A 252 3.44 12.60 -19.34
N ALA A 253 4.11 11.56 -19.87
CA ALA A 253 3.73 10.16 -19.71
C ALA A 253 4.95 9.32 -19.38
N ASN A 254 4.90 8.57 -18.27
CA ASN A 254 5.94 7.60 -17.92
C ASN A 254 5.52 6.22 -18.39
N ALA A 255 6.14 5.76 -19.48
CA ALA A 255 5.75 4.53 -20.17
C ALA A 255 6.65 3.36 -19.77
N ASN A 256 6.07 2.44 -18.99
CA ASN A 256 6.80 1.34 -18.37
C ASN A 256 7.48 0.43 -19.41
N ASN A 257 6.71 -0.08 -20.37
CA ASN A 257 7.21 -1.01 -21.37
C ASN A 257 7.91 -0.30 -22.55
N SER A 258 7.68 1.02 -22.73
CA SER A 258 8.49 1.86 -23.63
C SER A 258 9.75 2.42 -22.96
N LYS A 259 10.00 2.07 -21.68
CA LYS A 259 11.21 2.35 -20.91
C LYS A 259 11.59 3.83 -20.75
N GLY A 260 10.64 4.75 -20.73
CA GLY A 260 11.00 6.16 -20.64
C GLY A 260 9.90 7.10 -20.16
N LEU A 261 10.35 8.31 -19.80
CA LEU A 261 9.50 9.48 -19.60
C LEU A 261 9.40 10.23 -20.93
N TYR A 262 8.17 10.48 -21.37
CA TYR A 262 7.87 11.12 -22.63
C TYR A 262 7.12 12.44 -22.43
N ARG A 263 7.36 13.38 -23.32
CA ARG A 263 6.58 14.59 -23.51
C ARG A 263 5.73 14.44 -24.78
N LEU A 264 4.42 14.63 -24.63
CA LEU A 264 3.46 14.53 -25.73
C LEU A 264 2.86 15.90 -25.99
N SER A 265 2.79 16.30 -27.25
CA SER A 265 2.16 17.54 -27.69
C SER A 265 1.28 17.32 -28.91
N ASP A 266 0.19 18.07 -28.94
CA ASP A 266 -0.77 18.15 -29.99
C ASP A 266 -0.36 19.37 -30.86
N ALA A 267 0.13 19.11 -32.07
CA ALA A 267 0.78 20.14 -32.90
C ALA A 267 -0.22 20.96 -33.70
N ASP A 268 -1.34 20.37 -34.11
CA ASP A 268 -2.35 20.99 -34.95
C ASP A 268 -3.65 21.34 -34.22
N GLY A 269 -3.76 20.94 -32.93
CA GLY A 269 -4.88 21.29 -32.07
C GLY A 269 -6.12 20.40 -32.26
N ASP A 270 -5.98 19.25 -32.93
CA ASP A 270 -7.10 18.32 -33.13
C ASP A 270 -7.41 17.44 -31.92
N GLY A 271 -6.54 17.45 -30.94
CA GLY A 271 -6.67 16.73 -29.69
C GLY A 271 -5.97 15.38 -29.66
N VAL A 272 -5.28 14.98 -30.72
CA VAL A 272 -4.40 13.81 -30.79
C VAL A 272 -2.95 14.24 -30.53
N PHE A 273 -2.13 13.38 -29.98
CA PHE A 273 -0.72 13.68 -29.73
C PHE A 273 0.16 13.07 -30.83
N GLU A 274 0.53 13.88 -31.83
CA GLU A 274 1.41 13.44 -32.92
C GLU A 274 2.89 13.53 -32.53
N GLN A 275 3.23 14.54 -31.74
CA GLN A 275 4.60 14.75 -31.32
C GLN A 275 4.89 14.03 -29.99
N LYS A 276 5.92 13.21 -30.03
CA LYS A 276 6.39 12.43 -28.91
C LYS A 276 7.90 12.56 -28.78
N GLU A 277 8.35 13.07 -27.66
CA GLU A 277 9.77 13.22 -27.32
C GLU A 277 10.10 12.40 -26.07
N GLU A 278 11.12 11.54 -26.17
CA GLU A 278 11.67 10.85 -25.02
C GLU A 278 12.60 11.78 -24.25
N LEU A 279 12.28 12.06 -23.00
CA LEU A 279 13.00 12.99 -22.13
C LEU A 279 14.02 12.29 -21.25
N MET A 280 13.70 11.08 -20.81
CA MET A 280 14.53 10.30 -19.91
C MET A 280 14.31 8.82 -20.20
N HIS A 281 15.36 8.15 -20.63
CA HIS A 281 15.39 6.70 -20.76
C HIS A 281 15.87 6.03 -19.49
N SER A 282 15.35 4.85 -19.16
CA SER A 282 15.84 4.06 -18.05
C SER A 282 15.78 2.56 -18.40
N GLU A 283 16.89 1.87 -18.25
CA GLU A 283 16.99 0.43 -18.47
C GLU A 283 16.42 -0.39 -17.31
N GLY A 284 16.49 -1.70 -17.41
CA GLY A 284 16.03 -2.65 -16.40
C GLY A 284 14.69 -3.31 -16.73
N GLY A 285 14.12 -3.98 -15.74
CA GLY A 285 12.90 -4.75 -15.87
C GLY A 285 11.63 -3.89 -15.89
N VAL A 286 10.51 -4.55 -16.17
CA VAL A 286 9.18 -3.93 -16.29
C VAL A 286 8.18 -4.39 -15.20
N GLY A 287 8.54 -5.36 -14.39
CA GLY A 287 7.68 -5.86 -13.31
C GLY A 287 7.42 -4.78 -12.26
N HIS A 288 8.40 -4.51 -11.42
CA HIS A 288 8.45 -3.30 -10.59
C HIS A 288 9.13 -2.20 -11.42
N GLY A 289 8.36 -1.57 -12.26
CA GLY A 289 8.87 -0.80 -13.38
C GLY A 289 8.85 0.71 -13.16
N ARG A 290 8.64 1.40 -14.29
CA ARG A 290 8.52 2.86 -14.36
C ARG A 290 7.09 3.22 -14.01
N ASN A 291 6.94 3.85 -12.87
CA ASN A 291 5.66 4.05 -12.23
C ASN A 291 5.14 5.49 -12.41
N HIS A 292 4.38 6.00 -11.46
CA HIS A 292 3.67 7.25 -11.61
C HIS A 292 4.58 8.48 -11.58
N ILE A 293 4.06 9.61 -12.05
CA ILE A 293 4.74 10.90 -12.08
C ILE A 293 3.86 12.00 -11.51
N LYS A 294 4.49 13.01 -10.92
CA LYS A 294 3.79 14.21 -10.43
C LYS A 294 4.59 15.47 -10.79
N LEU A 295 3.88 16.56 -10.99
CA LEU A 295 4.47 17.89 -10.99
C LEU A 295 4.83 18.25 -9.54
N GLY A 296 6.11 18.45 -9.28
CA GLY A 296 6.59 18.90 -8.00
C GLY A 296 6.30 20.38 -7.75
N PRO A 297 6.35 20.83 -6.48
CA PRO A 297 6.15 22.23 -6.11
C PRO A 297 7.23 23.15 -6.72
N ASP A 298 8.34 22.58 -7.09
CA ASP A 298 9.48 23.23 -7.77
C ASP A 298 9.34 23.32 -9.30
N GLY A 299 8.24 22.82 -9.86
CA GLY A 299 7.98 22.80 -11.29
C GLY A 299 8.71 21.70 -12.08
N ARG A 300 9.43 20.79 -11.39
CA ARG A 300 10.05 19.61 -11.98
C ARG A 300 9.06 18.45 -12.09
N ILE A 301 9.37 17.49 -12.96
CA ILE A 301 8.61 16.23 -13.06
C ILE A 301 9.29 15.20 -12.14
N TRP A 302 8.59 14.82 -11.10
CA TRP A 302 9.05 13.81 -10.15
C TRP A 302 8.53 12.45 -10.58
N VAL A 303 9.42 11.45 -10.57
CA VAL A 303 9.16 10.12 -11.15
C VAL A 303 9.46 9.05 -10.12
N ALA A 304 8.50 8.16 -9.89
CA ALA A 304 8.67 6.96 -9.07
C ALA A 304 9.11 5.78 -9.93
N HIS A 305 10.12 5.06 -9.47
CA HIS A 305 10.62 3.84 -10.09
C HIS A 305 10.64 2.69 -9.09
N GLY A 306 10.17 1.50 -9.53
CA GLY A 306 10.33 0.26 -8.78
C GLY A 306 11.75 -0.31 -8.89
N ASN A 307 12.05 -1.29 -8.06
CA ASN A 307 13.40 -1.85 -7.88
C ASN A 307 13.96 -2.62 -9.09
N ASN A 308 13.16 -2.90 -10.12
CA ASN A 308 13.66 -3.50 -11.36
C ASN A 308 14.18 -2.45 -12.36
N VAL A 309 13.99 -1.17 -12.11
CA VAL A 309 14.45 -0.09 -12.99
C VAL A 309 15.86 0.33 -12.56
N LEU A 310 16.77 0.39 -13.52
CA LEU A 310 18.10 0.94 -13.29
C LEU A 310 18.02 2.47 -13.24
N LEU A 311 18.95 3.09 -12.52
CA LEU A 311 19.03 4.56 -12.51
C LEU A 311 19.17 5.11 -13.92
N PRO A 312 18.39 6.11 -14.29
CA PRO A 312 18.62 6.85 -15.53
C PRO A 312 20.00 7.52 -15.50
N SER A 313 20.58 7.76 -16.65
CA SER A 313 21.92 8.34 -16.76
C SER A 313 21.92 9.50 -17.76
N PRO A 314 22.61 10.61 -17.46
CA PRO A 314 23.41 10.86 -16.23
C PRO A 314 22.55 11.34 -15.07
N ILE A 315 22.92 10.91 -13.85
CA ILE A 315 22.42 11.49 -12.59
C ILE A 315 23.33 12.63 -12.14
N ALA A 316 22.75 13.70 -11.63
CA ALA A 316 23.49 14.85 -11.12
C ALA A 316 24.38 14.45 -9.92
N GLU A 317 25.65 14.83 -9.93
CA GLU A 317 26.63 14.48 -8.91
C GLU A 317 26.31 15.04 -7.52
N ASP A 318 25.60 16.16 -7.45
CA ASP A 318 25.13 16.81 -6.23
C ASP A 318 23.71 16.39 -5.82
N SER A 319 23.22 15.26 -6.36
CA SER A 319 21.93 14.68 -5.95
C SER A 319 21.82 14.49 -4.44
N PRO A 320 20.64 14.70 -3.82
CA PRO A 320 20.45 14.50 -2.39
C PRO A 320 20.85 13.11 -1.91
N LEU A 321 20.47 12.06 -2.61
CA LEU A 321 20.89 10.69 -2.30
C LEU A 321 22.11 10.31 -3.16
N ARG A 322 23.28 10.07 -2.53
CA ARG A 322 24.57 9.83 -3.22
C ARG A 322 25.30 8.59 -2.74
N ASN A 323 25.26 8.32 -1.45
CA ASN A 323 26.17 7.37 -0.81
C ASN A 323 25.49 6.01 -0.51
N TYR A 324 24.41 5.70 -1.19
CA TYR A 324 23.59 4.52 -0.96
C TYR A 324 24.30 3.17 -1.13
N ALA A 325 25.47 3.15 -1.79
CA ALA A 325 26.27 1.93 -1.95
C ALA A 325 27.27 1.69 -0.81
N ASN A 326 27.52 2.70 0.02
CA ASN A 326 28.60 2.64 1.03
C ASN A 326 28.22 1.86 2.30
N ASP A 327 26.95 1.60 2.52
CA ASP A 327 26.43 0.87 3.68
C ASP A 327 26.32 -0.65 3.45
N GLN A 328 26.72 -1.13 2.29
CA GLN A 328 26.81 -2.58 2.01
C GLN A 328 28.09 -3.18 2.61
N VAL A 329 28.11 -3.34 3.92
CA VAL A 329 29.27 -3.88 4.65
C VAL A 329 29.45 -5.38 4.43
N LEU A 330 28.36 -6.11 4.16
CA LEU A 330 28.39 -7.56 3.92
C LEU A 330 27.76 -7.88 2.56
N PRO A 331 28.24 -8.94 1.87
CA PRO A 331 27.61 -9.42 0.67
C PRO A 331 26.14 -9.78 0.93
N ASN A 332 25.23 -9.34 0.07
CA ASN A 332 23.84 -9.78 0.14
C ASN A 332 23.76 -11.27 -0.17
N PRO A 333 23.23 -12.10 0.73
CA PRO A 333 23.03 -13.51 0.44
C PRO A 333 22.11 -13.68 -0.78
N TRP A 334 22.43 -14.68 -1.58
CA TRP A 334 21.56 -15.06 -2.68
C TRP A 334 20.24 -15.58 -2.13
N ASP A 335 19.14 -14.98 -2.56
CA ASP A 335 17.81 -15.51 -2.32
C ASP A 335 17.44 -16.45 -3.47
N ALA A 336 17.41 -17.77 -3.20
CA ALA A 336 17.05 -18.79 -4.19
C ALA A 336 15.59 -18.66 -4.69
N SER A 337 14.75 -17.95 -3.95
CA SER A 337 13.37 -17.69 -4.34
C SER A 337 13.19 -16.47 -5.24
N MET A 338 14.27 -15.92 -5.78
CA MET A 338 14.36 -14.63 -6.46
C MET A 338 13.20 -14.35 -7.43
N PHE A 339 12.24 -13.62 -6.91
CA PHE A 339 11.19 -13.00 -7.71
C PHE A 339 11.68 -11.72 -8.41
N ASP A 340 12.66 -11.06 -7.81
CA ASP A 340 13.04 -9.68 -8.17
C ASP A 340 14.17 -9.56 -9.20
N GLY A 341 14.64 -10.67 -9.77
CA GLY A 341 15.66 -10.63 -10.85
C GLY A 341 16.97 -9.95 -10.44
N THR A 342 17.60 -9.27 -11.36
CA THR A 342 18.74 -8.39 -11.11
C THR A 342 18.25 -7.05 -10.60
N VAL A 343 18.53 -6.74 -9.33
CA VAL A 343 18.24 -5.44 -8.72
C VAL A 343 19.57 -4.79 -8.34
N GLU A 344 19.75 -3.56 -8.81
CA GLU A 344 20.90 -2.73 -8.46
C GLU A 344 20.45 -1.63 -7.49
N LEU A 345 21.39 -1.16 -6.67
CA LEU A 345 21.15 -0.01 -5.80
C LEU A 345 20.99 1.27 -6.62
N PRO A 346 20.16 2.18 -6.14
CA PRO A 346 19.46 2.26 -4.85
C PRO A 346 18.14 1.50 -4.79
N ALA A 347 17.92 0.48 -5.61
CA ALA A 347 16.68 -0.28 -5.71
C ALA A 347 15.51 0.60 -6.23
N GLY A 348 14.29 0.49 -5.68
CA GLY A 348 13.23 1.44 -6.02
C GLY A 348 13.62 2.85 -5.57
N HIS A 349 13.32 3.85 -6.40
CA HIS A 349 13.82 5.20 -6.20
C HIS A 349 12.89 6.26 -6.77
N VAL A 350 13.09 7.49 -6.31
CA VAL A 350 12.43 8.69 -6.82
C VAL A 350 13.47 9.61 -7.41
N VAL A 351 13.26 10.03 -8.65
CA VAL A 351 14.07 11.04 -9.32
C VAL A 351 13.25 12.29 -9.66
N ALA A 352 13.90 13.44 -9.71
CA ALA A 352 13.32 14.69 -10.16
C ALA A 352 13.96 15.11 -11.48
N TYR A 353 13.16 15.20 -12.55
CA TYR A 353 13.57 15.64 -13.87
C TYR A 353 13.21 17.11 -14.08
N ASP A 354 14.18 17.93 -14.45
CA ASP A 354 13.96 19.35 -14.81
C ASP A 354 13.73 19.49 -16.34
N PRO A 355 12.52 19.84 -16.78
CA PRO A 355 12.22 19.97 -18.20
C PRO A 355 12.98 21.11 -18.92
N LYS A 356 13.55 22.05 -18.17
CA LYS A 356 14.28 23.21 -18.74
C LYS A 356 15.75 22.89 -19.02
N THR A 357 16.35 22.05 -18.16
CA THR A 357 17.79 21.79 -18.21
C THR A 357 18.11 20.32 -18.54
N SER A 358 17.11 19.47 -18.60
CA SER A 358 17.22 18.01 -18.72
C SER A 358 18.02 17.36 -17.57
N ARG A 359 18.16 18.06 -16.45
CA ARG A 359 18.86 17.57 -15.27
C ARG A 359 18.02 16.54 -14.53
N ILE A 360 18.66 15.45 -14.12
CA ILE A 360 18.03 14.39 -13.32
C ILE A 360 18.72 14.33 -11.97
N GLU A 361 17.96 14.46 -10.89
CA GLU A 361 18.43 14.30 -9.51
C GLU A 361 17.84 13.05 -8.86
N LEU A 362 18.66 12.25 -8.21
CA LEU A 362 18.23 11.16 -7.35
C LEU A 362 17.86 11.71 -5.98
N VAL A 363 16.56 11.62 -5.63
CA VAL A 363 16.04 12.22 -4.41
C VAL A 363 15.98 11.23 -3.25
N ALA A 364 15.41 10.05 -3.48
CA ALA A 364 15.23 9.01 -2.45
C ALA A 364 15.39 7.62 -3.08
N GLY A 365 15.73 6.63 -2.25
CA GLY A 365 15.93 5.25 -2.68
C GLY A 365 15.65 4.23 -1.58
N GLY A 366 16.09 3.00 -1.78
CA GLY A 366 15.84 1.90 -0.85
C GLY A 366 14.37 1.52 -0.77
N LEU A 367 13.62 1.72 -1.84
CA LEU A 367 12.22 1.35 -2.01
C LEU A 367 12.09 0.03 -2.78
N ARG A 368 10.93 -0.62 -2.70
CA ARG A 368 10.64 -1.81 -3.49
C ARG A 368 9.88 -1.46 -4.76
N ASN A 369 8.64 -1.02 -4.62
CA ASN A 369 7.79 -0.69 -5.76
C ASN A 369 6.84 0.46 -5.42
N PRO A 370 7.36 1.66 -5.19
CA PRO A 370 6.53 2.84 -5.01
C PRO A 370 5.80 3.11 -6.32
N LEU A 371 4.49 2.83 -6.38
CA LEU A 371 3.77 3.00 -7.63
C LEU A 371 3.46 4.48 -7.89
N ASP A 372 3.15 5.24 -6.86
CA ASP A 372 2.80 6.65 -6.97
C ASP A 372 3.42 7.49 -5.85
N ILE A 373 3.45 8.79 -6.05
CA ILE A 373 3.96 9.81 -5.13
C ILE A 373 2.96 10.97 -5.02
N ALA A 374 2.96 11.67 -3.89
CA ALA A 374 2.13 12.86 -3.70
C ALA A 374 2.85 13.90 -2.84
N PHE A 375 2.53 15.17 -3.05
CA PHE A 375 3.05 16.28 -2.25
C PHE A 375 1.96 16.84 -1.32
N ASN A 376 2.33 17.12 -0.08
CA ASN A 376 1.48 17.88 0.81
C ASN A 376 1.53 19.39 0.51
N ARG A 377 0.78 20.21 1.29
CA ARG A 377 0.74 21.68 1.09
C ARG A 377 2.09 22.36 1.36
N GLU A 378 2.91 21.74 2.19
CA GLU A 378 4.26 22.20 2.54
C GLU A 378 5.30 21.82 1.48
N GLY A 379 4.91 21.03 0.48
CA GLY A 379 5.80 20.54 -0.59
C GLY A 379 6.60 19.29 -0.21
N GLU A 380 6.22 18.63 0.88
CA GLU A 380 6.86 17.39 1.32
C GLU A 380 6.32 16.19 0.53
N LEU A 381 7.22 15.30 0.14
CA LEU A 381 6.92 14.12 -0.67
C LEU A 381 6.46 12.93 0.18
N PHE A 382 5.43 12.24 -0.29
CA PHE A 382 4.96 10.97 0.30
C PHE A 382 4.83 9.90 -0.77
N THR A 383 5.00 8.64 -0.35
CA THR A 383 4.73 7.47 -1.18
C THR A 383 4.13 6.34 -0.36
N PHE A 384 3.47 5.42 -1.03
CA PHE A 384 2.95 4.18 -0.46
C PHE A 384 3.70 3.01 -1.10
N ASP A 385 4.59 2.38 -0.32
CA ASP A 385 5.46 1.33 -0.85
C ASP A 385 5.06 -0.05 -0.36
N ALA A 386 5.22 -1.00 -1.25
CA ALA A 386 5.05 -2.41 -0.97
C ALA A 386 6.30 -2.97 -0.31
N ASP A 387 6.13 -3.76 0.73
CA ASP A 387 7.13 -4.73 1.10
C ASP A 387 6.86 -6.08 0.45
N MET A 388 7.70 -7.07 0.66
CA MET A 388 7.58 -8.32 -0.06
C MET A 388 6.44 -9.18 0.47
N GLU A 389 5.62 -9.71 -0.42
CA GLU A 389 4.60 -10.70 -0.10
C GLU A 389 5.19 -11.95 0.56
N ARG A 390 6.47 -12.22 0.34
CA ARG A 390 7.18 -13.37 0.90
C ARG A 390 7.78 -13.16 2.28
N ASP A 391 7.79 -11.92 2.75
CA ASP A 391 8.18 -11.61 4.14
C ASP A 391 7.09 -12.01 5.14
N VAL A 392 5.87 -12.24 4.65
CA VAL A 392 4.78 -12.76 5.49
C VAL A 392 5.17 -14.13 6.07
N GLY A 393 5.20 -14.21 7.40
CA GLY A 393 5.62 -15.42 8.11
C GLY A 393 7.12 -15.61 8.23
N THR A 394 7.93 -14.68 7.74
CA THR A 394 9.37 -14.64 8.01
C THR A 394 9.68 -13.85 9.28
N SER A 395 10.89 -14.00 9.79
CA SER A 395 11.33 -13.31 11.01
C SER A 395 11.48 -11.79 10.87
N TRP A 396 11.39 -11.24 9.67
CA TRP A 396 11.54 -9.81 9.36
C TRP A 396 10.44 -9.30 8.44
N TYR A 397 9.22 -9.78 8.61
CA TYR A 397 8.09 -9.21 7.89
C TYR A 397 8.01 -7.70 8.09
N MET A 398 7.91 -6.98 6.98
CA MET A 398 7.71 -5.55 6.94
C MET A 398 6.35 -5.27 6.28
N PRO A 399 5.44 -4.53 6.94
CA PRO A 399 4.16 -4.19 6.33
C PRO A 399 4.35 -3.24 5.16
N THR A 400 3.37 -3.18 4.24
CA THR A 400 3.26 -2.04 3.34
C THR A 400 3.02 -0.77 4.16
N ARG A 401 3.57 0.36 3.73
CA ARG A 401 3.66 1.54 4.58
C ARG A 401 3.64 2.83 3.80
N VAL A 402 3.10 3.88 4.40
CA VAL A 402 3.24 5.25 3.90
C VAL A 402 4.57 5.81 4.40
N LEU A 403 5.34 6.38 3.49
CA LEU A 403 6.67 6.90 3.73
C LEU A 403 6.72 8.39 3.44
N HIS A 404 7.48 9.14 4.24
CA HIS A 404 7.84 10.54 4.01
C HIS A 404 9.17 10.57 3.27
N GLY A 405 9.16 10.95 2.01
CA GLY A 405 10.30 10.91 1.09
C GLY A 405 11.19 12.15 1.18
N VAL A 406 11.85 12.37 2.31
CA VAL A 406 12.78 13.50 2.44
C VAL A 406 13.96 13.36 1.48
N PRO A 407 14.51 14.46 0.96
CA PRO A 407 15.68 14.41 0.10
C PRO A 407 16.87 13.72 0.77
N GLY A 408 17.46 12.73 0.10
CA GLY A 408 18.53 11.88 0.65
C GLY A 408 18.04 10.66 1.44
N ALA A 409 16.73 10.40 1.49
CA ALA A 409 16.16 9.26 2.20
C ALA A 409 16.56 7.93 1.56
N ASP A 410 16.90 6.96 2.42
CA ASP A 410 17.03 5.54 2.09
C ASP A 410 16.10 4.73 3.02
N PHE A 411 15.18 3.96 2.41
CA PHE A 411 14.18 3.20 3.15
C PHE A 411 14.58 1.75 3.40
N GLY A 412 15.83 1.40 3.09
CA GLY A 412 16.47 0.17 3.52
C GLY A 412 16.09 -1.08 2.72
N TRP A 413 15.33 -0.97 1.64
CA TRP A 413 15.09 -2.14 0.81
C TRP A 413 16.39 -2.54 0.09
N ARG A 414 16.72 -3.81 0.19
CA ARG A 414 17.91 -4.40 -0.43
C ARG A 414 17.53 -5.75 -1.05
N ARG A 415 18.26 -6.16 -2.06
CA ARG A 415 18.08 -7.47 -2.68
C ARG A 415 18.35 -8.60 -1.67
N GLY A 416 17.56 -9.67 -1.75
CA GLY A 416 17.74 -10.85 -0.90
C GLY A 416 17.38 -10.58 0.55
N THR A 417 18.14 -11.18 1.48
CA THR A 417 17.91 -11.10 2.92
C THR A 417 18.67 -9.96 3.62
N GLY A 418 19.37 -9.13 2.85
CA GLY A 418 20.25 -8.06 3.37
C GLY A 418 19.53 -6.75 3.64
N ARG A 419 18.20 -6.72 3.76
CA ARG A 419 17.42 -5.51 4.00
C ARG A 419 17.75 -4.87 5.33
N LEU A 420 17.75 -3.53 5.35
CA LEU A 420 17.88 -2.78 6.59
C LEU A 420 16.57 -2.87 7.38
N PRO A 421 16.60 -3.41 8.61
CA PRO A 421 15.40 -3.47 9.43
C PRO A 421 14.95 -2.09 9.87
N SER A 422 13.66 -1.93 10.17
CA SER A 422 13.04 -0.65 10.56
C SER A 422 13.62 -0.01 11.83
N TRP A 423 14.32 -0.80 12.66
CA TRP A 423 15.01 -0.32 13.86
C TRP A 423 16.48 0.07 13.61
N TYR A 424 16.97 -0.08 12.38
CA TYR A 424 18.31 0.37 12.00
C TYR A 424 18.32 1.90 11.97
N VAL A 425 19.37 2.51 12.55
CA VAL A 425 19.43 3.96 12.76
C VAL A 425 19.36 4.77 11.47
N ASP A 426 19.84 4.20 10.37
CA ASP A 426 19.84 4.83 9.05
C ASP A 426 18.56 4.60 8.24
N THR A 427 17.63 3.77 8.74
CA THR A 427 16.35 3.53 8.09
C THR A 427 15.31 4.49 8.64
N LEU A 428 14.69 5.30 7.77
CA LEU A 428 13.64 6.21 8.18
C LEU A 428 12.35 5.45 8.56
N PRO A 429 11.67 5.89 9.63
CA PRO A 429 10.42 5.28 10.05
C PRO A 429 9.28 5.55 9.06
N SER A 430 8.28 4.68 9.04
CA SER A 430 7.03 4.94 8.33
C SER A 430 6.23 6.06 8.99
N VAL A 431 5.42 6.75 8.19
CA VAL A 431 4.35 7.63 8.70
C VAL A 431 3.25 6.79 9.35
N VAL A 432 2.86 5.71 8.67
CA VAL A 432 1.91 4.71 9.16
C VAL A 432 2.13 3.37 8.44
N ASP A 433 2.04 2.29 9.19
CA ASP A 433 2.02 0.93 8.66
C ASP A 433 0.60 0.54 8.28
N ILE A 434 0.44 -0.02 7.08
CA ILE A 434 -0.86 -0.42 6.54
C ILE A 434 -1.10 -1.92 6.72
N GLY A 435 -0.05 -2.71 6.74
CA GLY A 435 -0.15 -4.17 6.81
C GLY A 435 -0.10 -4.81 5.42
N LEU A 436 -0.87 -5.89 5.23
CA LEU A 436 -0.96 -6.56 3.93
C LEU A 436 -1.78 -5.70 2.98
N SER A 437 -1.19 -5.33 1.85
CA SER A 437 -1.84 -4.60 0.77
C SER A 437 -1.03 -4.67 -0.52
N SER A 438 -1.59 -4.16 -1.61
CA SER A 438 -0.92 -4.00 -2.88
C SER A 438 -1.01 -2.53 -3.30
N PRO A 439 -0.01 -1.72 -2.92
CA PRO A 439 0.04 -0.30 -3.20
C PRO A 439 -0.11 0.03 -4.68
N THR A 440 -0.96 1.03 -4.98
CA THR A 440 -1.10 1.62 -6.30
C THR A 440 -1.10 3.14 -6.19
N GLY A 441 -2.12 3.86 -6.69
CA GLY A 441 -2.15 5.31 -6.68
C GLY A 441 -2.21 5.92 -5.28
N ILE A 442 -1.75 7.18 -5.17
CA ILE A 442 -1.94 8.00 -3.98
C ILE A 442 -2.25 9.45 -4.35
N CYS A 443 -3.10 10.11 -3.58
CA CYS A 443 -3.35 11.54 -3.74
C CYS A 443 -3.84 12.18 -2.44
N PHE A 444 -3.51 13.46 -2.25
CA PHE A 444 -4.16 14.23 -1.20
C PHE A 444 -5.56 14.66 -1.62
N GLY A 445 -6.44 14.81 -0.63
CA GLY A 445 -7.80 15.30 -0.84
C GLY A 445 -7.92 16.79 -1.11
N TYR A 446 -6.82 17.49 -1.33
CA TYR A 446 -6.80 18.94 -1.52
C TYR A 446 -7.68 19.41 -2.67
N GLY A 447 -8.59 20.33 -2.38
CA GLY A 447 -9.58 20.84 -3.32
C GLY A 447 -10.85 19.98 -3.43
N ALA A 448 -10.91 18.83 -2.76
CA ALA A 448 -12.15 18.08 -2.68
C ALA A 448 -13.20 18.83 -1.85
N LYS A 449 -14.45 18.76 -2.28
CA LYS A 449 -15.60 19.29 -1.53
C LYS A 449 -16.00 18.34 -0.40
N PHE A 450 -15.01 17.97 0.41
CA PHE A 450 -15.14 17.05 1.54
C PHE A 450 -15.06 17.80 2.87
N PRO A 451 -15.51 17.20 3.99
CA PRO A 451 -15.17 17.70 5.31
C PRO A 451 -13.65 17.83 5.47
N LYS A 452 -13.20 18.87 6.22
CA LYS A 452 -11.78 19.21 6.36
C LYS A 452 -10.88 18.04 6.70
N LYS A 453 -11.36 17.12 7.55
CA LYS A 453 -10.66 15.88 7.90
C LYS A 453 -10.23 15.06 6.66
N TYR A 454 -11.07 15.02 5.63
CA TYR A 454 -10.83 14.25 4.40
C TYR A 454 -10.22 15.10 3.28
N GLU A 455 -10.46 16.41 3.29
CA GLU A 455 -9.76 17.33 2.40
C GLU A 455 -8.25 17.32 2.66
N ASP A 456 -7.83 17.19 3.92
CA ASP A 456 -6.41 17.13 4.29
C ASP A 456 -5.85 15.69 4.35
N ALA A 457 -6.68 14.67 4.13
CA ALA A 457 -6.22 13.28 4.15
C ALA A 457 -5.38 12.93 2.92
N LEU A 458 -4.42 12.02 3.10
CA LEU A 458 -3.79 11.29 2.01
C LEU A 458 -4.60 10.04 1.72
N PHE A 459 -5.17 9.95 0.52
CA PHE A 459 -5.82 8.74 0.03
C PHE A 459 -4.79 7.82 -0.60
N ILE A 460 -4.72 6.58 -0.14
CA ILE A 460 -3.86 5.53 -0.67
C ILE A 460 -4.71 4.36 -1.16
N LEU A 461 -4.29 3.76 -2.27
CA LEU A 461 -5.05 2.77 -2.99
C LEU A 461 -4.42 1.39 -2.81
N ASP A 462 -5.27 0.41 -2.47
CA ASP A 462 -4.89 -0.99 -2.27
C ASP A 462 -5.59 -1.86 -3.30
N TRP A 463 -4.86 -2.24 -4.33
CA TRP A 463 -5.36 -2.92 -5.51
C TRP A 463 -5.91 -4.31 -5.21
N SER A 464 -5.17 -5.11 -4.44
CA SER A 464 -5.51 -6.52 -4.18
C SER A 464 -6.68 -6.68 -3.23
N TYR A 465 -6.76 -5.84 -2.21
CA TYR A 465 -7.82 -5.91 -1.20
C TYR A 465 -9.03 -5.05 -1.56
N GLY A 466 -8.97 -4.33 -2.67
CA GLY A 466 -10.10 -3.55 -3.19
C GLY A 466 -10.54 -2.43 -2.25
N ARG A 467 -9.61 -1.54 -1.86
CA ARG A 467 -9.94 -0.45 -0.94
C ARG A 467 -9.15 0.83 -1.22
N ILE A 468 -9.77 1.94 -0.89
CA ILE A 468 -9.13 3.25 -0.74
C ILE A 468 -9.10 3.55 0.75
N ILE A 469 -7.93 3.92 1.26
CA ILE A 469 -7.68 4.19 2.67
C ILE A 469 -7.41 5.68 2.83
N ALA A 470 -8.08 6.34 3.76
CA ALA A 470 -7.77 7.70 4.17
C ALA A 470 -6.73 7.66 5.30
N VAL A 471 -5.60 8.31 5.09
CA VAL A 471 -4.53 8.47 6.08
C VAL A 471 -4.56 9.90 6.60
N HIS A 472 -4.74 10.03 7.91
CA HIS A 472 -4.76 11.32 8.61
C HIS A 472 -3.42 11.53 9.27
N MET A 473 -2.64 12.47 8.72
CA MET A 473 -1.28 12.74 9.15
C MET A 473 -1.19 13.89 10.14
N GLN A 474 -0.20 13.81 11.01
CA GLN A 474 0.17 14.86 11.96
C GLN A 474 1.69 15.03 11.94
N ALA A 475 2.15 16.28 11.94
CA ALA A 475 3.58 16.56 12.05
C ALA A 475 4.14 16.02 13.38
N LYS A 476 5.32 15.41 13.30
CA LYS A 476 6.03 14.81 14.43
C LYS A 476 7.54 14.98 14.26
N GLY A 477 8.12 15.93 14.98
CA GLY A 477 9.54 16.29 14.81
C GLY A 477 9.80 16.80 13.40
N ALA A 478 10.78 16.21 12.71
CA ALA A 478 11.11 16.53 11.32
C ALA A 478 10.36 15.66 10.29
N SER A 479 9.33 14.94 10.72
CA SER A 479 8.56 14.05 9.85
C SER A 479 7.09 14.04 10.32
N TYR A 480 6.38 12.97 10.00
CA TYR A 480 4.95 12.81 10.26
C TYR A 480 4.65 11.47 10.94
N THR A 481 3.53 11.41 11.61
CA THR A 481 2.86 10.19 12.03
C THR A 481 1.43 10.21 11.53
N GLY A 482 0.79 9.05 11.37
CA GLY A 482 -0.55 8.98 10.84
C GLY A 482 -1.43 7.94 11.50
N THR A 483 -2.73 8.09 11.29
CA THR A 483 -3.75 7.09 11.52
C THR A 483 -4.47 6.80 10.22
N GLN A 484 -5.08 5.63 10.09
CA GLN A 484 -5.74 5.21 8.86
C GLN A 484 -7.18 4.73 9.12
N GLU A 485 -8.02 4.91 8.12
CA GLU A 485 -9.36 4.29 8.07
C GLU A 485 -9.71 3.91 6.63
N THR A 486 -10.46 2.82 6.44
CA THR A 486 -10.95 2.44 5.11
C THR A 486 -12.01 3.44 4.67
N PHE A 487 -11.74 4.14 3.57
CA PHE A 487 -12.63 5.19 3.03
C PHE A 487 -13.66 4.61 2.05
N VAL A 488 -13.21 3.78 1.11
CA VAL A 488 -14.04 3.02 0.18
C VAL A 488 -13.53 1.59 0.13
N SER A 489 -14.44 0.62 0.04
CA SER A 489 -14.06 -0.78 -0.22
C SER A 489 -15.09 -1.49 -1.07
N GLY A 490 -14.67 -2.50 -1.82
CA GLY A 490 -15.50 -3.35 -2.66
C GLY A 490 -14.77 -4.61 -3.11
N ARG A 491 -15.52 -5.56 -3.64
CA ARG A 491 -14.94 -6.82 -4.18
C ARG A 491 -15.70 -7.30 -5.40
N PRO A 492 -15.08 -7.22 -6.60
CA PRO A 492 -13.75 -6.66 -6.88
C PRO A 492 -13.74 -5.13 -6.89
N LEU A 493 -12.64 -4.52 -6.47
CA LEU A 493 -12.40 -3.08 -6.61
C LEU A 493 -10.89 -2.84 -6.81
N ASN A 494 -10.39 -3.13 -7.99
CA ASN A 494 -8.97 -3.09 -8.33
C ASN A 494 -8.52 -1.66 -8.65
N VAL A 495 -8.43 -0.83 -7.62
CA VAL A 495 -8.10 0.59 -7.72
C VAL A 495 -6.66 0.78 -8.20
N THR A 496 -6.46 1.55 -9.27
CA THR A 496 -5.14 1.78 -9.87
C THR A 496 -4.65 3.20 -9.65
N ASP A 497 -5.51 4.20 -9.82
CA ASP A 497 -5.11 5.60 -9.72
C ASP A 497 -6.28 6.47 -9.23
N ALA A 498 -5.97 7.63 -8.63
CA ALA A 498 -6.95 8.59 -8.14
C ALA A 498 -6.44 10.02 -8.15
N CYS A 499 -7.36 10.96 -8.30
CA CYS A 499 -7.10 12.39 -8.15
C CYS A 499 -8.37 13.16 -7.77
N VAL A 500 -8.22 14.37 -7.26
CA VAL A 500 -9.35 15.29 -7.10
C VAL A 500 -9.67 15.91 -8.45
N GLY A 501 -10.89 15.73 -8.90
CA GLY A 501 -11.36 16.25 -10.18
C GLY A 501 -11.76 17.73 -10.13
N PRO A 502 -12.01 18.34 -11.30
CA PRO A 502 -12.37 19.76 -11.41
C PRO A 502 -13.72 20.09 -10.76
N ASP A 503 -14.55 19.08 -10.51
CA ASP A 503 -15.84 19.21 -9.81
C ASP A 503 -15.70 19.19 -8.27
N GLY A 504 -14.50 18.88 -7.77
CA GLY A 504 -14.20 18.72 -6.35
C GLY A 504 -14.62 17.36 -5.78
N ALA A 505 -14.87 16.37 -6.61
CA ALA A 505 -15.01 14.98 -6.21
C ALA A 505 -13.66 14.27 -6.20
N LEU A 506 -13.52 13.19 -5.43
CA LEU A 506 -12.41 12.27 -5.56
C LEU A 506 -12.74 11.29 -6.70
N TRP A 507 -11.99 11.36 -7.78
CA TRP A 507 -12.09 10.44 -8.90
C TRP A 507 -11.08 9.32 -8.76
N PHE A 508 -11.48 8.10 -9.13
CA PHE A 508 -10.57 6.97 -9.18
C PHE A 508 -10.92 6.03 -10.33
N VAL A 509 -9.91 5.31 -10.79
CA VAL A 509 -10.11 4.27 -11.79
C VAL A 509 -9.73 2.91 -11.23
N THR A 510 -10.37 1.88 -11.80
CA THR A 510 -10.06 0.47 -11.54
C THR A 510 -9.51 -0.18 -12.82
N GLY A 511 -8.65 -1.19 -12.65
CA GLY A 511 -8.06 -1.90 -13.76
C GLY A 511 -6.80 -2.68 -13.39
N GLY A 512 -5.93 -2.88 -14.39
CA GLY A 512 -4.71 -3.65 -14.27
C GLY A 512 -4.92 -5.16 -14.37
N ARG A 513 -3.92 -5.89 -14.82
CA ARG A 513 -3.92 -7.35 -15.06
C ARG A 513 -5.07 -7.82 -15.96
N GLY A 514 -5.48 -6.99 -16.92
CA GLY A 514 -6.58 -7.25 -17.84
C GLY A 514 -7.95 -7.29 -17.18
N THR A 515 -8.12 -6.69 -16.00
CA THR A 515 -9.42 -6.65 -15.31
C THR A 515 -10.36 -5.64 -15.93
N GLN A 516 -11.67 -5.83 -15.74
CA GLN A 516 -12.70 -4.90 -16.16
C GLN A 516 -12.51 -3.57 -15.45
N SER A 517 -12.46 -2.47 -16.21
CA SER A 517 -12.20 -1.15 -15.67
C SER A 517 -13.44 -0.29 -15.51
N GLY A 518 -13.40 0.60 -14.52
CA GLY A 518 -14.39 1.61 -14.27
C GLY A 518 -13.77 2.94 -13.85
N VAL A 519 -14.38 4.02 -14.26
CA VAL A 519 -14.17 5.37 -13.72
C VAL A 519 -15.24 5.67 -12.72
N TYR A 520 -14.84 6.00 -11.52
CA TYR A 520 -15.74 6.34 -10.42
C TYR A 520 -15.45 7.75 -9.89
N ARG A 521 -16.45 8.33 -9.22
CA ARG A 521 -16.26 9.52 -8.41
C ARG A 521 -16.94 9.39 -7.06
N VAL A 522 -16.28 9.89 -6.02
CA VAL A 522 -16.82 9.97 -4.67
C VAL A 522 -17.13 11.42 -4.33
N MET A 523 -18.27 11.63 -3.76
CA MET A 523 -18.81 12.94 -3.38
C MET A 523 -19.28 12.91 -1.92
N TRP A 524 -19.26 14.06 -1.26
CA TRP A 524 -19.84 14.26 0.07
C TRP A 524 -21.30 14.73 -0.01
#